data_006171f31f1eed7875766ff139b33450
#
_entry.id   006171f31f1eed7875766ff139b33450
#
_cell.length_a   1.000
_cell.length_b   1.000
_cell.length_c   1.000
_cell.angle_alpha   90.00
_cell.angle_beta   90.00
_cell.angle_gamma   90.00
#
_symmetry.space_group_name_H-M   'P 1'
#
loop_
_entity.id
_entity.type
_entity.pdbx_description
1 polymer ?
#
loop_
_entity_poly.entity_id
_entity_poly.type
_entity_poly.pdbx_seq_one_letter_code
_entity_poly.pdbx_strand_id
1 'polypeptide(L)'
;MRKSIILFIATCQLSIINCHLSIAQNDTTLKRIVTVERDFQPVIQSAGKINPRPNILTPDIPLAPVIYSTYSDSLSIGHMLNPLRVAEARFIPQAPLNGVIDAAGGYRNTHFLFGYQIHHKKKMSLNLFANHDAYWGKDALSQSQLGMQVTRHFSEADFYFGIEGENQAYTYRHEDRMPMTNFPWRTLWNAKAKIGVQSTGKTPMKYLIQTGYNAFIAEQFAVEHQAQSHLNLWWSDNTHSAGVKAYVQNHFYTRFDTTFTASPRHAIRIEPFYEYNDKHIHLHLGVNLNMNIGTGELLSTVENLSFAPSPNVQFEWNMMDNIFHIYALATGHYALGSLEEYMGYNRYLNVVQGLAWSEPRAYTPVDAQIGFKLRPARTLLIDIYGGYAYFIGACNMHAEQRYDSESIAYYSLWQNDYQRWKVGANLHYHYRDIVEINVGGNYYFYQQEPLSSIDPESPHLQSANIKGTHIFDRPNWDINARLDVHINSKWSIYSENYFAGSRMAYVQKYPEGASAVELKPIISLNIGGQYAINRWLAVYAQVNDYLNRKHDIFYGYQSQGIHFLVGVKWRF
;
A
#
# COMPACT_ATOMS: atom_id res chain seq x y z
N MET A 1 -12.00 -0.93 33.29
CA MET A 1 -10.94 -1.38 32.35
C MET A 1 -9.97 -2.40 32.94
N ARG A 2 -9.27 -2.18 34.06
CA ARG A 2 -8.35 -3.18 34.65
C ARG A 2 -8.98 -4.57 34.91
N LYS A 3 -10.22 -4.63 35.39
CA LYS A 3 -10.92 -5.89 35.71
C LYS A 3 -11.31 -6.69 34.43
N SER A 4 -11.63 -6.00 33.33
CA SER A 4 -12.01 -6.65 32.06
C SER A 4 -10.80 -7.25 31.34
N ILE A 5 -9.63 -6.63 31.43
CA ILE A 5 -8.38 -7.16 30.83
C ILE A 5 -7.91 -8.42 31.58
N ILE A 6 -8.01 -8.40 32.92
CA ILE A 6 -7.65 -9.56 33.76
C ILE A 6 -8.60 -10.74 33.46
N LEU A 7 -9.89 -10.48 33.25
CA LEU A 7 -10.87 -11.51 32.91
C LEU A 7 -10.59 -12.12 31.51
N PHE A 8 -10.21 -11.28 30.54
CA PHE A 8 -9.87 -11.74 29.19
C PHE A 8 -8.60 -12.59 29.18
N ILE A 9 -7.57 -12.19 29.90
CA ILE A 9 -6.32 -12.97 30.05
C ILE A 9 -6.60 -14.29 30.76
N ALA A 10 -7.43 -14.28 31.80
CA ALA A 10 -7.80 -15.49 32.53
C ALA A 10 -8.63 -16.47 31.68
N THR A 11 -9.55 -15.97 30.83
CA THR A 11 -10.31 -16.82 29.90
C THR A 11 -9.44 -17.40 28.80
N CYS A 12 -8.46 -16.66 28.27
CA CYS A 12 -7.50 -17.20 27.31
C CYS A 12 -6.60 -18.28 27.92
N GLN A 13 -6.15 -18.11 29.18
CA GLN A 13 -5.36 -19.12 29.88
C GLN A 13 -6.19 -20.39 30.17
N LEU A 14 -7.45 -20.26 30.56
CA LEU A 14 -8.33 -21.41 30.76
C LEU A 14 -8.59 -22.19 29.45
N SER A 15 -8.72 -21.49 28.32
CA SER A 15 -8.90 -22.13 27.02
C SER A 15 -7.68 -22.91 26.56
N ILE A 16 -6.47 -22.43 26.87
CA ILE A 16 -5.20 -23.13 26.57
C ILE A 16 -5.06 -24.38 27.45
N ILE A 17 -5.43 -24.31 28.72
CA ILE A 17 -5.37 -25.44 29.65
C ILE A 17 -6.38 -26.53 29.24
N ASN A 18 -7.59 -26.16 28.79
CA ASN A 18 -8.57 -27.13 28.29
C ASN A 18 -8.13 -27.78 26.97
N CYS A 19 -7.39 -27.11 26.11
CA CYS A 19 -6.80 -27.73 24.91
C CYS A 19 -5.76 -28.79 25.25
N HIS A 20 -4.96 -28.61 26.29
CA HIS A 20 -3.98 -29.60 26.74
C HIS A 20 -4.62 -30.81 27.43
N LEU A 21 -5.74 -30.63 28.11
CA LEU A 21 -6.48 -31.74 28.75
C LEU A 21 -7.24 -32.61 27.71
N SER A 22 -7.63 -32.06 26.57
CA SER A 22 -8.32 -32.82 25.52
C SER A 22 -7.38 -33.72 24.71
N ILE A 23 -6.09 -33.47 24.72
CA ILE A 23 -5.08 -34.30 24.01
C ILE A 23 -4.64 -35.49 24.87
N ALA A 24 -4.86 -35.47 26.19
CA ALA A 24 -4.41 -36.51 27.11
C ALA A 24 -5.41 -37.67 27.29
N GLN A 25 -6.59 -37.64 26.62
CA GLN A 25 -7.67 -38.61 26.90
C GLN A 25 -7.95 -39.61 25.82
N ASN A 26 -7.13 -39.76 24.80
CA ASN A 26 -7.34 -40.78 23.73
C ASN A 26 -6.11 -41.66 23.51
N ASP A 27 -5.73 -42.44 24.51
CA ASP A 27 -4.83 -43.57 24.27
C ASP A 27 -5.25 -44.78 25.11
N THR A 28 -6.37 -45.40 24.72
CA THR A 28 -6.67 -46.78 25.08
C THR A 28 -6.65 -47.60 23.80
N THR A 29 -5.47 -47.85 23.29
CA THR A 29 -5.28 -48.90 22.28
C THR A 29 -5.30 -50.27 22.97
N LEU A 30 -6.42 -50.92 22.88
CA LEU A 30 -6.51 -52.38 23.12
C LEU A 30 -5.58 -53.07 22.13
N LYS A 31 -4.37 -53.43 22.58
CA LYS A 31 -3.49 -54.34 21.84
C LYS A 31 -4.04 -55.73 21.91
N ARG A 32 -4.85 -56.10 20.89
CA ARG A 32 -5.23 -57.50 20.65
C ARG A 32 -4.15 -58.07 19.73
N ILE A 33 -3.23 -58.90 20.33
CA ILE A 33 -2.28 -59.66 19.55
C ILE A 33 -3.05 -60.86 19.01
N VAL A 34 -3.35 -60.85 17.70
CA VAL A 34 -3.85 -62.02 16.98
C VAL A 34 -2.65 -62.64 16.29
N THR A 35 -2.17 -63.77 16.82
CA THR A 35 -1.16 -64.58 16.16
C THR A 35 -1.88 -65.37 15.05
N VAL A 36 -1.64 -65.05 13.80
CA VAL A 36 -2.11 -65.82 12.65
C VAL A 36 -0.92 -66.60 12.13
N GLU A 37 -0.86 -67.87 12.46
CA GLU A 37 0.04 -68.81 11.79
C GLU A 37 -0.52 -69.07 10.38
N ARG A 38 0.21 -68.60 9.39
CA ARG A 38 -0.02 -68.93 8.00
C ARG A 38 1.16 -69.71 7.48
N ASP A 39 0.94 -70.96 7.10
CA ASP A 39 1.89 -71.73 6.31
C ASP A 39 2.24 -70.96 5.03
N PHE A 40 3.50 -70.56 4.92
CA PHE A 40 3.99 -69.84 3.77
C PHE A 40 4.41 -70.83 2.69
N GLN A 41 3.62 -70.99 1.69
CA GLN A 41 4.02 -71.66 0.44
C GLN A 41 4.61 -70.60 -0.50
N PRO A 42 5.91 -70.66 -0.82
CA PRO A 42 6.50 -69.71 -1.74
C PRO A 42 6.02 -69.98 -3.17
N VAL A 43 5.11 -69.16 -3.64
CA VAL A 43 4.74 -69.11 -5.07
C VAL A 43 5.74 -68.18 -5.74
N ILE A 44 6.64 -68.74 -6.56
CA ILE A 44 7.51 -67.94 -7.42
C ILE A 44 6.64 -67.24 -8.48
N GLN A 45 6.28 -66.00 -8.25
CA GLN A 45 5.70 -65.17 -9.31
C GLN A 45 6.79 -64.75 -10.27
N SER A 46 6.54 -64.95 -11.57
CA SER A 46 7.42 -64.44 -12.64
C SER A 46 7.66 -62.95 -12.48
N ALA A 47 8.93 -62.53 -12.50
CA ALA A 47 9.33 -61.14 -12.37
C ALA A 47 8.64 -60.29 -13.44
N GLY A 48 7.63 -59.54 -13.03
CA GLY A 48 7.04 -58.50 -13.87
C GLY A 48 8.08 -57.40 -14.12
N LYS A 49 8.21 -57.03 -15.38
CA LYS A 49 9.10 -55.96 -15.82
C LYS A 49 8.83 -54.70 -15.00
N ILE A 50 9.72 -54.33 -14.09
CA ILE A 50 9.64 -53.07 -13.37
C ILE A 50 9.92 -51.98 -14.40
N ASN A 51 8.90 -51.27 -14.85
CA ASN A 51 9.08 -50.02 -15.55
C ASN A 51 9.49 -48.96 -14.50
N PRO A 52 10.76 -48.51 -14.50
CA PRO A 52 11.13 -47.40 -13.64
C PRO A 52 10.29 -46.21 -14.11
N ARG A 53 9.37 -45.74 -13.30
CA ARG A 53 8.75 -44.45 -13.51
C ARG A 53 9.91 -43.45 -13.51
N PRO A 54 10.02 -42.59 -14.53
CA PRO A 54 11.00 -41.53 -14.50
C PRO A 54 10.77 -40.74 -13.21
N ASN A 55 11.83 -40.62 -12.43
CA ASN A 55 11.84 -39.73 -11.27
C ASN A 55 11.78 -38.32 -11.85
N ILE A 56 10.56 -37.81 -12.03
CA ILE A 56 10.36 -36.41 -12.39
C ILE A 56 10.75 -35.67 -11.13
N LEU A 57 12.01 -35.26 -11.06
CA LEU A 57 12.43 -34.20 -10.17
C LEU A 57 11.53 -33.02 -10.52
N THR A 58 10.49 -32.79 -9.72
CA THR A 58 9.79 -31.52 -9.75
C THR A 58 10.88 -30.49 -9.59
N PRO A 59 11.10 -29.59 -10.57
CA PRO A 59 12.06 -28.53 -10.37
C PRO A 59 11.71 -27.85 -9.06
N ASP A 60 12.67 -27.76 -8.18
CA ASP A 60 12.58 -26.94 -6.97
C ASP A 60 12.45 -25.50 -7.50
N ILE A 61 11.22 -25.10 -7.79
CA ILE A 61 10.94 -23.73 -8.18
C ILE A 61 11.19 -22.96 -6.90
N PRO A 62 12.29 -22.18 -6.82
CA PRO A 62 12.51 -21.35 -5.65
C PRO A 62 11.25 -20.51 -5.54
N LEU A 63 10.51 -20.68 -4.45
CA LEU A 63 9.41 -19.78 -4.12
C LEU A 63 10.01 -18.39 -4.22
N ALA A 64 9.53 -17.60 -5.17
CA ALA A 64 9.95 -16.21 -5.31
C ALA A 64 9.93 -15.62 -3.91
N PRO A 65 11.02 -15.02 -3.44
CA PRO A 65 11.01 -14.41 -2.12
C PRO A 65 9.80 -13.50 -2.11
N VAL A 66 8.90 -13.74 -1.16
CA VAL A 66 7.77 -12.84 -0.97
C VAL A 66 8.43 -11.54 -0.52
N ILE A 67 8.61 -10.64 -1.45
CA ILE A 67 9.09 -9.29 -1.15
C ILE A 67 7.93 -8.68 -0.39
N TYR A 68 8.00 -8.79 0.91
CA TYR A 68 7.16 -7.99 1.78
C TYR A 68 7.65 -6.57 1.56
N SER A 69 6.88 -5.84 0.74
CA SER A 69 7.11 -4.41 0.65
C SER A 69 7.09 -3.89 2.08
N THR A 70 8.23 -3.38 2.51
CA THR A 70 8.30 -2.55 3.70
C THR A 70 7.48 -1.33 3.35
N TYR A 71 6.18 -1.39 3.60
CA TYR A 71 5.35 -0.22 3.55
C TYR A 71 5.87 0.68 4.64
N SER A 72 6.69 1.64 4.27
CA SER A 72 6.79 2.82 5.09
C SER A 72 5.41 3.46 5.01
N ASP A 73 4.68 3.31 6.06
CA ASP A 73 3.30 3.74 6.23
C ASP A 73 3.17 5.28 6.25
N SER A 74 4.21 5.96 5.83
CA SER A 74 4.25 7.41 5.86
C SER A 74 3.12 8.04 5.04
N LEU A 75 2.51 7.28 4.12
CA LEU A 75 1.41 7.75 3.27
C LEU A 75 0.54 6.62 2.69
N SER A 76 0.49 5.47 3.31
CA SER A 76 -0.40 4.38 2.87
C SER A 76 -1.91 4.66 3.06
N ILE A 77 -2.25 5.88 3.36
CA ILE A 77 -3.61 6.39 3.33
C ILE A 77 -4.18 6.36 1.90
N GLY A 78 -3.34 6.26 0.89
CA GLY A 78 -3.77 6.06 -0.49
C GLY A 78 -4.69 4.84 -0.69
N HIS A 79 -4.60 3.84 0.17
CA HIS A 79 -5.53 2.71 0.14
C HIS A 79 -6.92 3.03 0.70
N MET A 80 -7.03 4.01 1.60
CA MET A 80 -8.33 4.41 2.15
C MET A 80 -9.12 5.32 1.22
N LEU A 81 -8.45 6.02 0.34
CA LEU A 81 -9.03 7.14 -0.40
C LEU A 81 -9.11 6.91 -1.90
N ASN A 82 -8.38 5.95 -2.41
CA ASN A 82 -8.71 5.43 -3.72
C ASN A 82 -10.04 4.71 -3.59
N PRO A 83 -11.03 5.03 -4.44
CA PRO A 83 -12.17 4.15 -4.57
C PRO A 83 -11.59 2.76 -4.74
N LEU A 84 -12.02 1.83 -3.91
CA LEU A 84 -11.48 0.46 -3.86
C LEU A 84 -11.30 0.02 -5.31
N ARG A 85 -10.06 -0.22 -5.70
CA ARG A 85 -9.78 -0.66 -7.06
C ARG A 85 -10.63 -1.89 -7.28
N VAL A 86 -11.28 -1.94 -8.43
CA VAL A 86 -11.99 -3.13 -8.87
C VAL A 86 -11.16 -4.35 -8.50
N ALA A 87 -11.69 -5.19 -7.60
CA ALA A 87 -10.97 -6.36 -7.15
C ALA A 87 -10.59 -7.20 -8.36
N GLU A 88 -9.31 -7.28 -8.67
CA GLU A 88 -8.87 -8.06 -9.81
C GLU A 88 -9.00 -9.54 -9.47
N ALA A 89 -9.82 -10.26 -10.24
CA ALA A 89 -9.82 -11.71 -10.17
C ALA A 89 -8.41 -12.21 -10.53
N ARG A 90 -7.73 -12.83 -9.57
CA ARG A 90 -6.43 -13.45 -9.84
C ARG A 90 -6.61 -14.60 -10.80
N PHE A 91 -6.19 -14.39 -12.03
CA PHE A 91 -6.22 -15.41 -13.05
C PHE A 91 -4.88 -16.14 -13.04
N ILE A 92 -4.91 -17.47 -12.89
CA ILE A 92 -3.70 -18.28 -13.02
C ILE A 92 -3.34 -18.33 -14.52
N PRO A 93 -2.25 -17.69 -14.97
CA PRO A 93 -1.89 -17.69 -16.37
C PRO A 93 -1.40 -19.08 -16.78
N GLN A 94 -2.13 -19.74 -17.68
CA GLN A 94 -1.75 -21.06 -18.22
C GLN A 94 -0.68 -21.00 -19.30
N ALA A 95 -0.36 -19.82 -19.83
CA ALA A 95 0.71 -19.61 -20.82
C ALA A 95 1.16 -18.13 -20.81
N PRO A 96 2.40 -17.82 -21.16
CA PRO A 96 2.84 -16.44 -21.31
C PRO A 96 2.15 -15.84 -22.54
N LEU A 97 1.11 -15.06 -22.29
CA LEU A 97 0.44 -14.27 -23.31
C LEU A 97 1.04 -12.86 -23.29
N ASN A 98 1.27 -12.30 -24.46
CA ASN A 98 1.97 -11.03 -24.59
C ASN A 98 1.07 -9.82 -24.32
N GLY A 99 -0.24 -10.00 -24.34
CA GLY A 99 -1.16 -8.89 -24.18
C GLY A 99 -2.41 -9.23 -23.39
N VAL A 100 -3.03 -8.19 -22.83
CA VAL A 100 -4.30 -8.22 -22.15
C VAL A 100 -5.13 -6.99 -22.51
N ILE A 101 -6.40 -7.20 -22.78
CA ILE A 101 -7.43 -6.18 -22.83
C ILE A 101 -8.48 -6.56 -21.80
N ASP A 102 -8.81 -5.65 -20.89
CA ASP A 102 -9.89 -5.78 -19.93
C ASP A 102 -10.82 -4.58 -20.11
N ALA A 103 -12.06 -4.84 -20.45
CA ALA A 103 -13.03 -3.79 -20.68
C ALA A 103 -14.34 -4.11 -19.96
N ALA A 104 -14.82 -3.19 -19.16
CA ALA A 104 -16.04 -3.34 -18.41
C ALA A 104 -16.86 -2.06 -18.39
N GLY A 105 -18.16 -2.23 -18.30
CA GLY A 105 -19.10 -1.14 -18.10
C GLY A 105 -20.24 -1.58 -17.21
N GLY A 106 -20.86 -0.65 -16.53
CA GLY A 106 -21.94 -0.97 -15.62
C GLY A 106 -22.63 0.25 -15.04
N TYR A 107 -23.30 0.05 -13.93
CA TYR A 107 -23.99 1.15 -13.27
C TYR A 107 -23.00 2.04 -12.53
N ARG A 108 -22.88 3.28 -12.96
CA ARG A 108 -22.02 4.32 -12.41
C ARG A 108 -20.52 4.06 -12.52
N ASN A 109 -20.11 3.09 -13.30
CA ASN A 109 -18.70 2.74 -13.38
C ASN A 109 -18.32 2.24 -14.78
N THR A 110 -17.10 2.57 -15.22
CA THR A 110 -16.45 2.01 -16.40
C THR A 110 -15.00 1.70 -16.08
N HIS A 111 -14.50 0.63 -16.67
CA HIS A 111 -13.12 0.19 -16.54
C HIS A 111 -12.56 -0.23 -17.89
N PHE A 112 -11.34 0.17 -18.18
CA PHE A 112 -10.60 -0.28 -19.35
C PHE A 112 -9.12 -0.43 -18.98
N LEU A 113 -8.52 -1.57 -19.32
CA LEU A 113 -7.11 -1.83 -19.16
C LEU A 113 -6.58 -2.47 -20.43
N PHE A 114 -5.48 -1.96 -20.92
CA PHE A 114 -4.68 -2.52 -22.00
C PHE A 114 -3.26 -2.73 -21.50
N GLY A 115 -2.70 -3.90 -21.70
CA GLY A 115 -1.30 -4.20 -21.44
C GLY A 115 -0.73 -5.04 -22.57
N TYR A 116 0.45 -4.68 -23.05
CA TYR A 116 1.12 -5.44 -24.10
C TYR A 116 2.64 -5.44 -23.90
N GLN A 117 3.22 -6.63 -23.96
CA GLN A 117 4.66 -6.84 -23.81
C GLN A 117 5.23 -7.50 -25.04
N ILE A 118 6.23 -6.88 -25.64
CA ILE A 118 6.96 -7.39 -26.79
C ILE A 118 8.37 -7.76 -26.35
N HIS A 119 8.77 -8.98 -26.61
CA HIS A 119 10.15 -9.44 -26.43
C HIS A 119 10.81 -9.66 -27.80
N HIS A 120 11.88 -8.93 -28.09
CA HIS A 120 12.65 -9.12 -29.31
C HIS A 120 13.97 -9.84 -29.01
N LYS A 121 14.09 -11.11 -29.46
CA LYS A 121 15.32 -11.93 -29.42
C LYS A 121 16.08 -11.90 -28.08
N LYS A 122 15.37 -11.80 -26.93
CA LYS A 122 15.96 -11.66 -25.57
C LYS A 122 16.90 -10.44 -25.41
N LYS A 123 16.92 -9.51 -26.35
CA LYS A 123 17.79 -8.32 -26.32
C LYS A 123 17.04 -7.05 -25.95
N MET A 124 15.74 -7.04 -26.18
CA MET A 124 14.91 -5.87 -25.93
C MET A 124 13.52 -6.31 -25.52
N SER A 125 12.96 -5.62 -24.56
CA SER A 125 11.54 -5.71 -24.20
C SER A 125 10.89 -4.33 -24.30
N LEU A 126 9.66 -4.31 -24.78
CA LEU A 126 8.80 -3.13 -24.80
C LEU A 126 7.52 -3.47 -24.07
N ASN A 127 7.20 -2.70 -23.04
CA ASN A 127 5.95 -2.79 -22.29
C ASN A 127 5.10 -1.56 -22.61
N LEU A 128 3.86 -1.78 -22.99
CA LEU A 128 2.85 -0.75 -23.24
C LEU A 128 1.71 -0.99 -22.28
N PHE A 129 1.18 0.05 -21.68
CA PHE A 129 -0.03 -0.04 -20.88
C PHE A 129 -0.90 1.19 -21.04
N ALA A 130 -2.20 0.98 -20.88
CA ALA A 130 -3.19 2.04 -20.71
C ALA A 130 -4.25 1.56 -19.74
N ASN A 131 -4.69 2.45 -18.87
CA ASN A 131 -5.76 2.20 -17.91
C ASN A 131 -6.72 3.39 -17.90
N HIS A 132 -8.01 3.11 -17.75
CA HIS A 132 -9.03 4.12 -17.59
C HIS A 132 -10.10 3.61 -16.64
N ASP A 133 -10.31 4.34 -15.54
CA ASP A 133 -11.36 4.09 -14.58
C ASP A 133 -12.23 5.35 -14.45
N ALA A 134 -13.53 5.20 -14.51
CA ALA A 134 -14.42 6.33 -14.32
C ALA A 134 -15.63 5.96 -13.46
N TYR A 135 -15.98 6.88 -12.57
CA TYR A 135 -17.16 6.83 -11.72
C TYR A 135 -18.08 8.00 -12.04
N TRP A 136 -19.36 7.71 -12.10
CA TRP A 136 -20.37 8.67 -12.51
C TRP A 136 -21.36 8.90 -11.37
N GLY A 137 -21.66 10.12 -11.08
CA GLY A 137 -22.56 10.46 -9.98
C GLY A 137 -22.24 11.82 -9.38
N LYS A 138 -22.65 12.02 -8.13
CA LYS A 138 -22.50 13.33 -7.45
C LYS A 138 -21.03 13.70 -7.24
N ASP A 139 -20.17 12.71 -6.94
CA ASP A 139 -18.72 12.86 -6.78
C ASP A 139 -18.01 12.07 -7.89
N ALA A 140 -18.25 12.49 -9.13
CA ALA A 140 -17.69 11.84 -10.30
C ALA A 140 -16.16 11.96 -10.33
N LEU A 141 -15.52 10.91 -10.82
CA LEU A 141 -14.08 10.81 -11.00
C LEU A 141 -13.80 10.06 -12.30
N SER A 142 -12.88 10.56 -13.08
CA SER A 142 -12.31 9.87 -14.24
C SER A 142 -10.81 9.90 -14.11
N GLN A 143 -10.18 8.76 -14.20
CA GLN A 143 -8.72 8.60 -14.11
C GLN A 143 -8.24 7.81 -15.32
N SER A 144 -7.29 8.35 -16.06
CA SER A 144 -6.68 7.71 -17.21
C SER A 144 -5.17 7.71 -17.04
N GLN A 145 -4.55 6.61 -17.37
CA GLN A 145 -3.11 6.43 -17.31
C GLN A 145 -2.65 5.70 -18.57
N LEU A 146 -1.56 6.15 -19.13
CA LEU A 146 -0.93 5.48 -20.26
C LEU A 146 0.58 5.53 -20.11
N GLY A 147 1.28 4.50 -20.58
CA GLY A 147 2.72 4.51 -20.50
C GLY A 147 3.38 3.47 -21.37
N MET A 148 4.68 3.68 -21.51
CA MET A 148 5.54 2.78 -22.23
C MET A 148 6.88 2.67 -21.53
N GLN A 149 7.43 1.46 -21.52
CA GLN A 149 8.79 1.21 -21.04
C GLN A 149 9.54 0.34 -22.04
N VAL A 150 10.70 0.78 -22.45
CA VAL A 150 11.65 0.03 -23.27
C VAL A 150 12.80 -0.40 -22.36
N THR A 151 13.17 -1.66 -22.42
CA THR A 151 14.37 -2.18 -21.75
C THR A 151 15.24 -2.88 -22.78
N ARG A 152 16.51 -2.50 -22.83
CA ARG A 152 17.53 -3.14 -23.67
C ARG A 152 18.50 -3.92 -22.80
N HIS A 153 18.59 -5.21 -23.07
CA HIS A 153 19.44 -6.14 -22.35
C HIS A 153 20.80 -6.26 -23.04
N PHE A 154 21.85 -5.93 -22.31
CA PHE A 154 23.23 -6.18 -22.69
C PHE A 154 23.80 -7.35 -21.88
N SER A 155 25.03 -7.77 -22.17
CA SER A 155 25.65 -8.87 -21.41
C SER A 155 25.85 -8.60 -19.93
N GLU A 156 26.11 -7.35 -19.55
CA GLU A 156 26.49 -6.94 -18.21
C GLU A 156 25.57 -5.86 -17.61
N ALA A 157 24.69 -5.29 -18.41
CA ALA A 157 23.81 -4.22 -17.96
C ALA A 157 22.48 -4.23 -18.72
N ASP A 158 21.44 -3.79 -18.03
CA ASP A 158 20.14 -3.46 -18.61
C ASP A 158 19.97 -1.94 -18.62
N PHE A 159 19.67 -1.42 -19.78
CA PHE A 159 19.29 -0.02 -19.96
C PHE A 159 17.79 0.06 -20.16
N TYR A 160 17.13 0.96 -19.46
CA TYR A 160 15.70 1.18 -19.59
C TYR A 160 15.34 2.65 -19.69
N PHE A 161 14.29 2.88 -20.47
CA PHE A 161 13.65 4.18 -20.61
C PHE A 161 12.14 4.01 -20.51
N GLY A 162 11.47 4.87 -19.78
CA GLY A 162 10.01 4.84 -19.60
C GLY A 162 9.42 6.24 -19.63
N ILE A 163 8.23 6.32 -20.20
CA ILE A 163 7.37 7.51 -20.13
C ILE A 163 5.98 7.08 -19.69
N GLU A 164 5.35 7.93 -18.91
CA GLU A 164 4.00 7.70 -18.37
C GLU A 164 3.26 9.04 -18.31
N GLY A 165 1.99 9.01 -18.67
CA GLY A 165 1.08 10.13 -18.53
C GLY A 165 -0.16 9.70 -17.76
N GLU A 166 -0.60 10.53 -16.82
CA GLU A 166 -1.81 10.34 -16.05
C GLU A 166 -2.67 11.60 -16.12
N ASN A 167 -3.97 11.40 -16.25
CA ASN A 167 -4.96 12.45 -16.12
C ASN A 167 -6.02 12.04 -15.12
N GLN A 168 -6.37 12.93 -14.22
CA GLN A 168 -7.45 12.74 -13.29
C GLN A 168 -8.41 13.94 -13.39
N ALA A 169 -9.67 13.67 -13.71
CA ALA A 169 -10.74 14.68 -13.73
C ALA A 169 -11.78 14.31 -12.67
N TYR A 170 -12.20 15.28 -11.87
CA TYR A 170 -13.14 15.06 -10.77
C TYR A 170 -14.07 16.23 -10.54
N THR A 171 -15.24 15.97 -9.96
CA THR A 171 -16.16 17.02 -9.55
C THR A 171 -15.70 17.63 -8.23
N TYR A 172 -15.63 18.95 -8.23
CA TYR A 172 -15.31 19.74 -7.05
C TYR A 172 -16.54 20.51 -6.61
N ARG A 173 -16.98 20.28 -5.39
CA ARG A 173 -18.13 21.00 -4.83
C ARG A 173 -17.66 22.26 -4.13
N HIS A 174 -17.40 23.26 -4.88
CA HIS A 174 -17.28 24.61 -4.32
C HIS A 174 -18.63 25.30 -4.42
N GLU A 175 -19.07 25.94 -3.37
CA GLU A 175 -20.32 26.68 -3.44
C GLU A 175 -20.35 27.80 -4.45
N ASP A 176 -21.57 28.00 -4.97
CA ASP A 176 -22.03 28.85 -6.07
C ASP A 176 -21.67 30.35 -5.99
N ARG A 177 -20.84 30.80 -5.07
CA ARG A 177 -20.57 32.21 -4.84
C ARG A 177 -19.26 32.78 -5.42
N MET A 178 -18.45 31.96 -6.05
CA MET A 178 -17.41 32.49 -6.93
C MET A 178 -17.89 32.42 -8.38
N PRO A 179 -18.24 33.56 -9.00
CA PRO A 179 -18.81 33.60 -10.35
C PRO A 179 -17.82 33.23 -11.46
N MET A 180 -16.68 32.67 -11.13
CA MET A 180 -15.58 32.49 -12.07
C MET A 180 -15.46 31.12 -12.72
N THR A 181 -16.19 30.09 -12.29
CA THR A 181 -16.06 28.79 -12.95
C THR A 181 -17.41 28.11 -13.14
N ASN A 182 -17.94 28.20 -14.34
CA ASN A 182 -19.07 27.41 -14.81
C ASN A 182 -18.77 25.91 -14.94
N PHE A 183 -17.65 25.42 -14.42
CA PHE A 183 -17.24 24.03 -14.54
C PHE A 183 -17.04 23.40 -13.17
N PRO A 184 -17.88 22.44 -12.79
CA PRO A 184 -17.73 21.69 -11.56
C PRO A 184 -16.56 20.67 -11.62
N TRP A 185 -15.82 20.63 -12.72
CA TRP A 185 -14.74 19.70 -12.96
C TRP A 185 -13.39 20.36 -12.76
N ARG A 186 -12.51 19.66 -12.04
CA ARG A 186 -11.09 19.98 -11.96
C ARG A 186 -10.28 18.85 -12.57
N THR A 187 -9.13 19.22 -13.11
CA THR A 187 -8.20 18.27 -13.74
C THR A 187 -6.81 18.36 -13.12
N LEU A 188 -6.23 17.20 -12.93
CA LEU A 188 -4.85 17.00 -12.55
C LEU A 188 -4.16 16.22 -13.67
N TRP A 189 -3.00 16.65 -14.07
CA TRP A 189 -2.18 15.96 -15.05
C TRP A 189 -0.84 15.59 -14.45
N ASN A 190 -0.34 14.44 -14.82
CA ASN A 190 0.96 13.96 -14.39
C ASN A 190 1.71 13.39 -15.59
N ALA A 191 2.91 13.89 -15.86
CA ALA A 191 3.77 13.43 -16.94
C ALA A 191 5.11 13.02 -16.37
N LYS A 192 5.45 11.73 -16.48
CA LYS A 192 6.65 11.14 -15.92
C LYS A 192 7.54 10.60 -17.02
N ALA A 193 8.84 10.82 -16.90
CA ALA A 193 9.87 10.19 -17.71
C ALA A 193 10.96 9.64 -16.81
N LYS A 194 11.46 8.46 -17.12
CA LYS A 194 12.55 7.81 -16.37
C LYS A 194 13.54 7.15 -17.32
N ILE A 195 14.80 7.23 -16.97
CA ILE A 195 15.89 6.56 -17.68
C ILE A 195 16.82 5.94 -16.65
N GLY A 196 17.33 4.76 -16.92
CA GLY A 196 18.24 4.12 -15.99
C GLY A 196 19.05 3.00 -16.61
N VAL A 197 20.06 2.62 -15.87
CA VAL A 197 20.93 1.50 -16.17
C VAL A 197 21.17 0.71 -14.90
N GLN A 198 21.10 -0.61 -14.99
CA GLN A 198 21.38 -1.51 -13.88
C GLN A 198 22.27 -2.67 -14.32
N SER A 199 23.15 -3.13 -13.44
CA SER A 199 23.99 -4.29 -13.68
C SER A 199 23.17 -5.58 -13.71
N THR A 200 23.55 -6.55 -14.57
CA THR A 200 22.87 -7.85 -14.70
C THR A 200 23.34 -8.91 -13.70
N GLY A 201 24.15 -8.52 -12.72
CA GLY A 201 24.51 -9.37 -11.57
C GLY A 201 25.60 -10.41 -11.80
N LYS A 202 26.30 -10.42 -12.93
CA LYS A 202 27.42 -11.34 -13.19
C LYS A 202 28.72 -10.94 -12.51
N THR A 203 28.87 -9.67 -12.16
CA THR A 203 30.04 -9.13 -11.49
C THR A 203 29.77 -8.95 -9.99
N PRO A 204 30.80 -9.08 -9.10
CA PRO A 204 30.65 -8.78 -7.68
C PRO A 204 30.24 -7.33 -7.41
N MET A 205 30.70 -6.39 -8.23
CA MET A 205 30.29 -4.99 -8.18
C MET A 205 28.99 -4.81 -8.96
N LYS A 206 28.00 -4.28 -8.30
CA LYS A 206 26.66 -4.04 -8.85
C LYS A 206 26.33 -2.56 -8.76
N TYR A 207 25.53 -2.09 -9.69
CA TYR A 207 25.08 -0.71 -9.70
C TYR A 207 23.67 -0.58 -10.25
N LEU A 208 22.99 0.45 -9.79
CA LEU A 208 21.75 0.99 -10.35
C LEU A 208 21.88 2.50 -10.40
N ILE A 209 21.75 3.05 -11.57
CA ILE A 209 21.72 4.51 -11.80
C ILE A 209 20.42 4.81 -12.52
N GLN A 210 19.58 5.63 -11.92
CA GLN A 210 18.31 6.03 -12.48
C GLN A 210 18.09 7.51 -12.27
N THR A 211 17.57 8.19 -13.27
CA THR A 211 17.03 9.54 -13.11
C THR A 211 15.63 9.58 -13.70
N GLY A 212 14.79 10.38 -13.07
CA GLY A 212 13.42 10.60 -13.47
C GLY A 212 13.05 12.06 -13.37
N TYR A 213 12.11 12.43 -14.21
CA TYR A 213 11.48 13.75 -14.18
C TYR A 213 9.97 13.55 -14.17
N ASN A 214 9.30 14.34 -13.33
CA ASN A 214 7.87 14.36 -13.19
C ASN A 214 7.37 15.81 -13.26
N ALA A 215 6.39 16.08 -14.09
CA ALA A 215 5.65 17.32 -14.15
C ALA A 215 4.21 17.05 -13.70
N PHE A 216 3.86 17.55 -12.52
CA PHE A 216 2.51 17.48 -11.99
C PHE A 216 1.81 18.84 -12.17
N ILE A 217 0.71 18.84 -12.91
CA ILE A 217 -0.05 20.04 -13.24
C ILE A 217 -1.35 20.01 -12.45
N ALA A 218 -1.44 20.86 -11.44
CA ALA A 218 -2.70 21.16 -10.77
C ALA A 218 -3.33 22.36 -11.50
N GLU A 219 -4.29 22.08 -12.36
CA GLU A 219 -4.97 23.09 -13.13
C GLU A 219 -5.51 24.20 -12.22
N GLN A 220 -5.25 25.46 -12.57
CA GLN A 220 -5.55 26.68 -11.82
C GLN A 220 -4.55 27.05 -10.71
N PHE A 221 -3.65 26.19 -10.26
CA PHE A 221 -2.72 26.50 -9.17
C PHE A 221 -1.28 26.64 -9.65
N ALA A 222 -0.65 25.52 -9.99
CA ALA A 222 0.75 25.47 -10.33
C ALA A 222 1.11 24.21 -11.12
N VAL A 223 2.30 24.25 -11.72
CA VAL A 223 3.03 23.06 -12.16
C VAL A 223 4.14 22.79 -11.16
N GLU A 224 4.14 21.59 -10.59
CA GLU A 224 5.26 21.08 -9.81
C GLU A 224 6.17 20.26 -10.73
N HIS A 225 7.45 20.61 -10.76
CA HIS A 225 8.49 19.90 -11.48
C HIS A 225 9.35 19.14 -10.47
N GLN A 226 9.39 17.82 -10.57
CA GLN A 226 10.19 16.98 -9.70
C GLN A 226 11.30 16.31 -10.51
N ALA A 227 12.55 16.51 -10.16
CA ALA A 227 13.67 15.76 -10.70
C ALA A 227 14.23 14.83 -9.61
N GLN A 228 14.28 13.54 -9.87
CA GLN A 228 14.69 12.54 -8.90
C GLN A 228 15.79 11.68 -9.48
N SER A 229 16.84 11.43 -8.69
CA SER A 229 17.95 10.58 -9.11
C SER A 229 18.28 9.57 -8.03
N HIS A 230 18.49 8.32 -8.44
CA HIS A 230 18.89 7.20 -7.60
C HIS A 230 20.24 6.67 -8.08
N LEU A 231 21.17 6.55 -7.17
CA LEU A 231 22.46 5.92 -7.39
C LEU A 231 22.67 4.87 -6.31
N ASN A 232 22.75 3.61 -6.69
CA ASN A 232 23.09 2.52 -5.80
C ASN A 232 24.36 1.85 -6.32
N LEU A 233 25.36 1.76 -5.47
CA LEU A 233 26.63 1.08 -5.75
C LEU A 233 26.91 0.10 -4.63
N TRP A 234 27.06 -1.18 -4.96
CA TRP A 234 27.34 -2.17 -3.93
C TRP A 234 28.18 -3.32 -4.46
N TRP A 235 28.96 -3.85 -3.58
CA TRP A 235 29.61 -5.12 -3.74
C TRP A 235 28.75 -6.21 -3.10
N SER A 236 28.71 -7.38 -3.73
CA SER A 236 27.93 -8.51 -3.22
C SER A 236 28.63 -9.82 -3.59
N ASP A 237 28.76 -10.69 -2.60
CA ASP A 237 29.07 -12.11 -2.79
C ASP A 237 27.82 -12.97 -2.47
N ASN A 238 28.00 -14.24 -2.12
CA ASN A 238 26.88 -15.14 -1.85
C ASN A 238 26.16 -14.84 -0.55
N THR A 239 26.83 -14.22 0.42
CA THR A 239 26.30 -14.00 1.78
C THR A 239 26.39 -12.56 2.24
N HIS A 240 27.32 -11.79 1.71
CA HIS A 240 27.58 -10.43 2.16
C HIS A 240 27.34 -9.44 1.03
N SER A 241 26.76 -8.31 1.38
CA SER A 241 26.68 -7.14 0.49
C SER A 241 27.03 -5.89 1.28
N ALA A 242 27.75 -4.98 0.68
CA ALA A 242 28.04 -3.68 1.27
C ALA A 242 28.07 -2.61 0.20
N GLY A 243 27.55 -1.44 0.50
CA GLY A 243 27.47 -0.39 -0.48
C GLY A 243 26.92 0.92 0.03
N VAL A 244 26.58 1.76 -0.94
CA VAL A 244 25.98 3.08 -0.70
C VAL A 244 24.81 3.26 -1.66
N LYS A 245 23.68 3.70 -1.11
CA LYS A 245 22.54 4.22 -1.90
C LYS A 245 22.50 5.73 -1.73
N ALA A 246 22.32 6.44 -2.82
CA ALA A 246 22.12 7.89 -2.80
C ALA A 246 20.83 8.24 -3.56
N TYR A 247 20.06 9.11 -2.98
CA TYR A 247 18.82 9.63 -3.54
C TYR A 247 18.83 11.13 -3.50
N VAL A 248 18.55 11.76 -4.63
CA VAL A 248 18.46 13.20 -4.76
C VAL A 248 17.09 13.53 -5.30
N GLN A 249 16.41 14.46 -4.64
CA GLN A 249 15.08 14.93 -5.03
C GLN A 249 15.10 16.47 -5.10
N ASN A 250 14.58 16.99 -6.20
CA ASN A 250 14.50 18.42 -6.44
C ASN A 250 13.08 18.77 -6.86
N HIS A 251 12.48 19.77 -6.21
CA HIS A 251 11.17 20.30 -6.52
C HIS A 251 11.29 21.76 -6.96
N PHE A 252 10.66 22.09 -8.09
CA PHE A 252 10.55 23.43 -8.64
C PHE A 252 9.09 23.70 -8.97
N TYR A 253 8.68 24.97 -8.97
CA TYR A 253 7.29 25.32 -9.22
C TYR A 253 7.17 26.41 -10.28
N THR A 254 6.26 26.20 -11.23
CA THR A 254 5.78 27.24 -12.15
C THR A 254 4.36 27.62 -11.74
N ARG A 255 4.13 28.89 -11.47
CA ARG A 255 2.87 29.40 -10.92
C ARG A 255 1.91 29.76 -12.04
N PHE A 256 0.63 29.41 -11.88
CA PHE A 256 -0.47 29.95 -12.67
C PHE A 256 -1.20 31.07 -11.91
N ASP A 257 -1.23 30.98 -10.59
CA ASP A 257 -1.82 31.97 -9.70
C ASP A 257 -0.72 32.72 -8.94
N THR A 258 -0.84 34.05 -8.87
CA THR A 258 0.10 34.92 -8.17
C THR A 258 0.05 34.78 -6.65
N THR A 259 -1.03 34.22 -6.12
CA THR A 259 -1.20 33.96 -4.68
C THR A 259 -0.52 32.68 -4.22
N PHE A 260 -0.22 31.76 -5.14
CA PHE A 260 0.55 30.57 -4.82
C PHE A 260 2.02 30.93 -4.61
N THR A 261 2.52 30.67 -3.41
CA THR A 261 3.93 30.89 -3.05
C THR A 261 4.59 29.56 -2.72
N ALA A 262 5.59 29.19 -3.49
CA ALA A 262 6.43 28.02 -3.21
C ALA A 262 7.88 28.32 -3.63
N SER A 263 8.81 27.87 -2.83
CA SER A 263 10.25 27.99 -3.09
C SER A 263 10.82 26.66 -3.61
N PRO A 264 11.86 26.66 -4.44
CA PRO A 264 12.56 25.44 -4.82
C PRO A 264 13.08 24.69 -3.59
N ARG A 265 12.99 23.36 -3.62
CA ARG A 265 13.42 22.50 -2.51
C ARG A 265 14.26 21.35 -3.01
N HIS A 266 15.26 20.99 -2.22
CA HIS A 266 16.20 19.95 -2.56
C HIS A 266 16.40 19.04 -1.35
N ALA A 267 16.36 17.74 -1.55
CA ALA A 267 16.72 16.78 -0.52
C ALA A 267 17.72 15.76 -1.07
N ILE A 268 18.69 15.43 -0.24
CA ILE A 268 19.69 14.41 -0.53
C ILE A 268 19.63 13.40 0.60
N ARG A 269 19.53 12.12 0.25
CA ARG A 269 19.66 11.01 1.20
C ARG A 269 20.81 10.14 0.76
N ILE A 270 21.71 9.84 1.69
CA ILE A 270 22.81 8.90 1.50
C ILE A 270 22.65 7.79 2.53
N GLU A 271 22.67 6.55 2.08
CA GLU A 271 22.55 5.36 2.92
C GLU A 271 23.75 4.44 2.69
N PRO A 272 24.81 4.54 3.52
CA PRO A 272 25.76 3.46 3.62
C PRO A 272 25.07 2.24 4.25
N PHE A 273 25.29 1.06 3.70
CA PHE A 273 24.68 -0.15 4.21
C PHE A 273 25.62 -1.36 4.15
N TYR A 274 25.33 -2.30 5.02
CA TYR A 274 25.86 -3.65 5.01
C TYR A 274 24.70 -4.64 5.13
N GLU A 275 24.78 -5.72 4.37
CA GLU A 275 23.79 -6.78 4.37
C GLU A 275 24.45 -8.14 4.50
N TYR A 276 23.91 -8.97 5.38
CA TYR A 276 24.26 -10.36 5.54
C TYR A 276 23.03 -11.22 5.24
N ASN A 277 23.16 -12.15 4.33
CA ASN A 277 22.06 -13.01 3.93
C ASN A 277 22.52 -14.45 3.79
N ASP A 278 22.05 -15.31 4.68
CA ASP A 278 22.24 -16.74 4.58
C ASP A 278 20.89 -17.47 4.60
N LYS A 279 20.90 -18.79 4.71
CA LYS A 279 19.68 -19.61 4.72
C LYS A 279 18.75 -19.29 5.93
N HIS A 280 19.30 -18.85 7.05
CA HIS A 280 18.58 -18.68 8.31
C HIS A 280 18.45 -17.24 8.75
N ILE A 281 19.40 -16.40 8.40
CA ILE A 281 19.47 -15.03 8.86
C ILE A 281 19.59 -14.08 7.67
N HIS A 282 18.72 -13.08 7.65
CA HIS A 282 18.87 -11.89 6.84
C HIS A 282 19.04 -10.68 7.75
N LEU A 283 20.12 -9.95 7.58
CA LEU A 283 20.43 -8.74 8.34
C LEU A 283 20.79 -7.63 7.37
N HIS A 284 20.07 -6.53 7.41
CA HIS A 284 20.41 -5.29 6.74
C HIS A 284 20.69 -4.22 7.79
N LEU A 285 21.85 -3.59 7.71
CA LEU A 285 22.28 -2.49 8.57
C LEU A 285 22.57 -1.28 7.71
N GLY A 286 21.73 -0.27 7.78
CA GLY A 286 21.89 0.99 7.07
C GLY A 286 21.55 2.18 7.96
N VAL A 287 22.03 3.34 7.57
CA VAL A 287 21.69 4.63 8.19
C VAL A 287 21.35 5.61 7.06
N ASN A 288 20.15 6.14 7.09
CA ASN A 288 19.76 7.22 6.20
C ASN A 288 20.29 8.55 6.71
N LEU A 289 21.22 9.14 5.99
CA LEU A 289 21.73 10.49 6.22
C LEU A 289 20.95 11.44 5.32
N ASN A 290 19.91 12.05 5.85
CA ASN A 290 19.06 12.96 5.12
C ASN A 290 19.58 14.39 5.29
N MET A 291 19.75 15.09 4.18
CA MET A 291 20.13 16.50 4.11
C MET A 291 19.07 17.25 3.31
N ASN A 292 18.68 18.40 3.83
CA ASN A 292 17.73 19.29 3.17
C ASN A 292 18.40 20.61 2.86
N ILE A 293 18.22 21.06 1.63
CA ILE A 293 18.71 22.34 1.14
C ILE A 293 17.51 23.09 0.59
N GLY A 294 17.07 24.13 1.27
CA GLY A 294 15.95 24.95 0.82
C GLY A 294 16.03 26.31 1.50
N THR A 295 15.59 27.33 0.78
CA THR A 295 15.49 28.69 1.25
C THR A 295 14.00 28.95 1.51
N GLY A 296 13.58 28.90 2.74
CA GLY A 296 12.22 29.26 3.13
C GLY A 296 12.18 29.65 4.59
N GLU A 297 11.69 30.85 4.90
CA GLU A 297 11.30 31.22 6.25
C GLU A 297 10.00 30.51 6.61
N LEU A 298 9.99 29.68 7.64
CA LEU A 298 8.87 28.80 7.92
C LEU A 298 8.39 28.74 9.34
N LEU A 299 7.11 28.56 9.46
CA LEU A 299 6.29 28.35 10.65
C LEU A 299 6.33 26.91 11.20
N SER A 300 7.24 26.03 10.77
CA SER A 300 7.25 24.64 11.22
C SER A 300 8.37 24.32 12.19
N THR A 301 8.12 23.45 13.12
CA THR A 301 9.11 22.90 14.08
C THR A 301 10.28 22.17 13.41
N VAL A 302 10.17 21.91 12.10
CA VAL A 302 11.18 21.21 11.28
C VAL A 302 12.14 22.17 10.57
N GLU A 303 12.00 23.48 10.76
CA GLU A 303 12.75 24.54 10.05
C GLU A 303 14.27 24.40 10.07
N ASN A 304 14.82 23.81 11.11
CA ASN A 304 16.25 23.75 11.33
C ASN A 304 16.88 22.38 11.07
N LEU A 305 16.12 21.41 10.57
CA LEU A 305 16.66 20.08 10.25
C LEU A 305 17.33 20.08 8.87
N SER A 306 18.48 20.77 8.77
CA SER A 306 19.37 20.63 7.60
C SER A 306 19.98 19.22 7.49
N PHE A 307 20.02 18.48 8.59
CA PHE A 307 20.55 17.13 8.67
C PHE A 307 19.69 16.27 9.62
N ALA A 308 19.13 15.20 9.11
CA ALA A 308 18.20 14.32 9.84
C ALA A 308 18.59 12.84 9.65
N PRO A 309 19.46 12.29 10.50
CA PRO A 309 19.84 10.88 10.42
C PRO A 309 18.70 10.01 10.91
N SER A 310 18.48 8.86 10.24
CA SER A 310 17.48 7.87 10.65
C SER A 310 17.96 6.45 10.37
N PRO A 311 17.52 5.46 11.15
CA PRO A 311 17.90 4.07 10.94
C PRO A 311 17.31 3.52 9.64
N ASN A 312 17.98 2.52 9.09
CA ASN A 312 17.43 1.59 8.11
C ASN A 312 17.97 0.20 8.43
N VAL A 313 17.33 -0.47 9.38
CA VAL A 313 17.77 -1.76 9.93
C VAL A 313 16.67 -2.78 9.73
N GLN A 314 17.03 -3.94 9.22
CA GLN A 314 16.13 -5.08 9.07
C GLN A 314 16.85 -6.33 9.56
N PHE A 315 16.18 -7.10 10.39
CA PHE A 315 16.62 -8.39 10.89
C PHE A 315 15.52 -9.41 10.66
N GLU A 316 15.88 -10.53 10.06
CA GLU A 316 14.97 -11.67 9.87
C GLU A 316 15.71 -12.95 10.28
N TRP A 317 15.04 -13.79 11.06
CA TRP A 317 15.57 -15.07 11.50
C TRP A 317 14.56 -16.19 11.27
N ASN A 318 14.93 -17.10 10.38
CA ASN A 318 14.19 -18.31 10.10
C ASN A 318 14.67 -19.44 11.04
N MET A 319 13.94 -19.65 12.13
CA MET A 319 14.35 -20.56 13.20
C MET A 319 14.08 -22.04 12.90
N MET A 320 13.05 -22.36 12.11
CA MET A 320 12.58 -23.74 11.92
C MET A 320 12.19 -23.98 10.46
N ASP A 321 13.16 -24.01 9.57
CA ASP A 321 12.95 -24.38 8.14
C ASP A 321 11.60 -23.89 7.56
N ASN A 322 11.33 -22.58 7.67
CA ASN A 322 10.11 -21.90 7.23
C ASN A 322 8.83 -22.16 8.06
N ILE A 323 8.92 -22.76 9.24
CA ILE A 323 7.76 -22.90 10.15
C ILE A 323 7.61 -21.67 11.04
N PHE A 324 8.72 -21.20 11.60
CA PHE A 324 8.74 -20.06 12.51
C PHE A 324 9.82 -19.06 12.11
N HIS A 325 9.40 -17.81 11.91
CA HIS A 325 10.25 -16.74 11.45
C HIS A 325 10.01 -15.50 12.31
N ILE A 326 11.06 -14.93 12.87
CA ILE A 326 11.04 -13.68 13.63
C ILE A 326 11.63 -12.60 12.75
N TYR A 327 11.04 -11.41 12.79
CA TYR A 327 11.59 -10.25 12.10
C TYR A 327 11.48 -9.00 12.96
N ALA A 328 12.42 -8.11 12.75
CA ALA A 328 12.43 -6.77 13.31
C ALA A 328 12.92 -5.80 12.25
N LEU A 329 12.27 -4.66 12.14
CA LEU A 329 12.68 -3.60 11.24
C LEU A 329 12.60 -2.25 11.98
N ALA A 330 13.50 -1.36 11.65
CA ALA A 330 13.46 0.03 12.09
C ALA A 330 13.94 0.89 10.93
N THR A 331 13.04 1.70 10.41
CA THR A 331 13.33 2.61 9.31
C THR A 331 12.99 4.03 9.71
N GLY A 332 13.58 4.97 9.02
CA GLY A 332 13.18 6.36 9.14
C GLY A 332 13.54 7.11 7.86
N HIS A 333 12.87 8.18 7.61
CA HIS A 333 13.08 8.96 6.41
C HIS A 333 12.67 10.42 6.59
N TYR A 334 13.19 11.22 5.71
CA TYR A 334 12.79 12.62 5.53
C TYR A 334 12.14 12.74 4.16
N ALA A 335 10.93 13.27 4.10
CA ALA A 335 10.19 13.45 2.86
C ALA A 335 10.01 14.94 2.57
N LEU A 336 10.35 15.33 1.35
CA LEU A 336 9.82 16.57 0.78
C LEU A 336 8.40 16.25 0.33
N GLY A 337 7.40 16.78 0.99
CA GLY A 337 6.03 16.63 0.53
C GLY A 337 5.87 17.26 -0.86
N SER A 338 5.10 16.64 -1.73
CA SER A 338 4.84 17.12 -3.08
C SER A 338 3.38 17.48 -3.28
N LEU A 339 3.12 18.40 -4.21
CA LEU A 339 1.75 18.74 -4.59
C LEU A 339 1.02 17.51 -5.17
N GLU A 340 1.73 16.70 -5.99
CA GLU A 340 1.23 15.41 -6.48
C GLU A 340 0.78 14.50 -5.34
N GLU A 341 1.61 14.35 -4.33
CA GLU A 341 1.37 13.47 -3.20
C GLU A 341 0.16 13.92 -2.38
N TYR A 342 0.09 15.19 -2.01
CA TYR A 342 -1.01 15.72 -1.20
C TYR A 342 -2.33 15.78 -1.95
N MET A 343 -2.32 16.15 -3.22
CA MET A 343 -3.54 16.11 -4.05
C MET A 343 -3.93 14.69 -4.44
N GLY A 344 -2.98 13.78 -4.53
CA GLY A 344 -3.24 12.34 -4.64
C GLY A 344 -3.92 11.76 -3.39
N TYR A 345 -3.53 12.25 -2.21
CA TYR A 345 -4.17 11.91 -0.94
C TYR A 345 -5.58 12.50 -0.83
N ASN A 346 -5.70 13.81 -1.01
CA ASN A 346 -6.98 14.49 -1.03
C ASN A 346 -7.05 15.47 -2.23
N ARG A 347 -7.73 15.04 -3.25
CA ARG A 347 -7.94 15.84 -4.49
C ARG A 347 -8.68 17.16 -4.26
N TYR A 348 -9.37 17.29 -3.11
CA TYR A 348 -10.13 18.47 -2.74
C TYR A 348 -9.29 19.54 -2.01
N LEU A 349 -7.98 19.31 -1.90
CA LEU A 349 -7.04 20.25 -1.33
C LEU A 349 -7.03 21.57 -2.12
N ASN A 350 -7.11 22.67 -1.41
CA ASN A 350 -6.89 24.02 -1.96
C ASN A 350 -5.55 24.56 -1.47
N VAL A 351 -4.61 24.68 -2.37
CA VAL A 351 -3.26 25.14 -2.07
C VAL A 351 -3.11 26.67 -2.12
N VAL A 352 -4.15 27.39 -2.58
CA VAL A 352 -4.10 28.84 -2.76
C VAL A 352 -4.60 29.59 -1.53
N GLN A 353 -5.62 29.08 -0.87
CA GLN A 353 -6.29 29.77 0.23
C GLN A 353 -5.95 29.22 1.62
N GLY A 354 -5.31 28.09 1.70
CA GLY A 354 -4.72 27.62 2.96
C GLY A 354 -3.44 28.37 3.25
N LEU A 355 -3.11 28.52 4.53
CA LEU A 355 -1.83 29.06 4.98
C LEU A 355 -0.70 28.48 4.12
N ALA A 356 -0.26 29.31 3.21
CA ALA A 356 0.82 29.09 2.29
C ALA A 356 1.24 27.63 2.11
N TRP A 357 1.26 27.15 0.90
CA TRP A 357 2.01 25.95 0.50
C TRP A 357 3.49 26.17 0.91
N SER A 358 3.67 26.51 2.15
CA SER A 358 4.96 26.76 2.74
C SER A 358 5.55 25.43 3.15
N GLU A 359 5.98 24.68 2.13
CA GLU A 359 6.98 23.63 2.27
C GLU A 359 6.63 22.51 3.26
N PRO A 360 5.58 21.72 3.02
CA PRO A 360 5.32 20.59 3.89
C PRO A 360 6.51 19.63 3.88
N ARG A 361 7.10 19.48 5.04
CA ARG A 361 8.23 18.59 5.31
C ARG A 361 7.78 17.62 6.38
N ALA A 362 8.03 16.34 6.18
CA ALA A 362 7.77 15.34 7.19
C ALA A 362 9.05 14.57 7.49
N TYR A 363 9.39 14.47 8.74
CA TYR A 363 10.48 13.64 9.21
C TYR A 363 9.97 12.52 10.09
N THR A 364 10.30 11.30 9.75
CA THR A 364 10.05 10.12 10.57
C THR A 364 11.39 9.65 11.13
N PRO A 365 11.74 10.05 12.36
CA PRO A 365 12.98 9.60 12.99
C PRO A 365 13.07 8.10 13.09
N VAL A 366 11.95 7.45 13.39
CA VAL A 366 11.88 6.01 13.53
C VAL A 366 10.46 5.52 13.22
N ASP A 367 10.36 4.47 12.41
CA ASP A 367 9.21 3.57 12.26
C ASP A 367 9.73 2.15 12.47
N ALA A 368 9.46 1.59 13.64
CA ALA A 368 9.96 0.30 14.06
C ALA A 368 8.83 -0.71 14.17
N GLN A 369 9.10 -1.94 13.76
CA GLN A 369 8.16 -3.05 13.87
C GLN A 369 8.91 -4.32 14.24
N ILE A 370 8.32 -5.10 15.12
CA ILE A 370 8.75 -6.46 15.44
C ILE A 370 7.57 -7.40 15.23
N GLY A 371 7.84 -8.57 14.68
CA GLY A 371 6.79 -9.54 14.43
C GLY A 371 7.34 -10.95 14.30
N PHE A 372 6.41 -11.88 14.22
CA PHE A 372 6.72 -13.27 13.91
C PHE A 372 5.72 -13.86 12.94
N LYS A 373 6.22 -14.70 12.06
CA LYS A 373 5.42 -15.47 11.12
C LYS A 373 5.46 -16.92 11.52
N LEU A 374 4.29 -17.52 11.59
CA LEU A 374 4.10 -18.93 11.93
C LEU A 374 3.42 -19.65 10.78
N ARG A 375 4.00 -20.74 10.33
CA ARG A 375 3.43 -21.62 9.30
C ARG A 375 3.17 -23.01 9.90
N PRO A 376 2.09 -23.18 10.67
CA PRO A 376 1.78 -24.46 11.34
C PRO A 376 1.45 -25.57 10.34
N ALA A 377 1.02 -25.19 9.14
CA ALA A 377 0.79 -26.10 8.01
C ALA A 377 1.24 -25.42 6.72
N ARG A 378 1.50 -26.22 5.68
CA ARG A 378 1.87 -25.66 4.36
C ARG A 378 0.79 -24.74 3.77
N THR A 379 -0.44 -24.90 4.22
CA THR A 379 -1.61 -24.15 3.77
C THR A 379 -1.93 -22.92 4.59
N LEU A 380 -1.26 -22.71 5.74
CA LEU A 380 -1.60 -21.63 6.67
C LEU A 380 -0.35 -20.85 7.05
N LEU A 381 -0.40 -19.53 6.85
CA LEU A 381 0.58 -18.57 7.33
C LEU A 381 -0.13 -17.55 8.22
N ILE A 382 0.42 -17.34 9.40
CA ILE A 382 -0.03 -16.34 10.37
C ILE A 382 1.15 -15.40 10.61
N ASP A 383 0.90 -14.10 10.52
CA ASP A 383 1.87 -13.04 10.83
C ASP A 383 1.29 -12.16 11.92
N ILE A 384 1.99 -11.96 13.02
CA ILE A 384 1.57 -11.11 14.13
C ILE A 384 2.71 -10.14 14.43
N TYR A 385 2.37 -8.87 14.53
CA TYR A 385 3.36 -7.82 14.72
C TYR A 385 2.86 -6.67 15.59
N GLY A 386 3.84 -5.98 16.17
CA GLY A 386 3.66 -4.72 16.84
C GLY A 386 4.68 -3.70 16.35
N GLY A 387 4.32 -2.43 16.37
CA GLY A 387 5.20 -1.37 15.88
C GLY A 387 4.99 -0.05 16.60
N TYR A 388 5.99 0.81 16.48
CA TYR A 388 6.00 2.18 16.97
C TYR A 388 6.59 3.08 15.91
N ALA A 389 5.96 4.23 15.69
CA ALA A 389 6.50 5.28 14.82
C ALA A 389 6.35 6.64 15.46
N TYR A 390 7.33 7.51 15.22
CA TYR A 390 7.30 8.91 15.60
C TYR A 390 7.40 9.77 14.34
N PHE A 391 6.48 10.73 14.23
CA PHE A 391 6.36 11.63 13.09
C PHE A 391 6.55 13.07 13.54
N ILE A 392 7.42 13.81 12.89
CA ILE A 392 7.70 15.22 13.10
C ILE A 392 7.24 15.98 11.87
N GLY A 393 6.42 17.01 12.05
CA GLY A 393 5.88 17.80 10.96
C GLY A 393 5.01 17.01 9.98
N ALA A 394 4.31 15.98 10.47
CA ALA A 394 3.43 15.20 9.63
C ALA A 394 2.28 16.05 9.11
N CYS A 395 2.03 15.96 7.79
CA CYS A 395 0.96 16.70 7.17
C CYS A 395 -0.39 16.04 7.41
N ASN A 396 -1.32 16.83 7.92
CA ASN A 396 -2.72 16.51 8.07
C ASN A 396 -3.57 17.50 7.28
N MET A 397 -4.83 17.16 7.07
CA MET A 397 -5.75 18.00 6.33
C MET A 397 -6.95 18.33 7.19
N HIS A 398 -7.45 19.54 7.06
CA HIS A 398 -8.67 19.96 7.69
C HIS A 398 -9.64 20.58 6.69
N ALA A 399 -10.92 20.39 6.94
CA ALA A 399 -11.98 20.97 6.14
C ALA A 399 -12.26 22.40 6.63
N GLU A 400 -12.40 23.33 5.70
CA GLU A 400 -12.83 24.68 5.98
C GLU A 400 -14.26 24.91 5.49
N GLN A 401 -15.14 25.34 6.40
CA GLN A 401 -16.54 25.61 6.13
C GLN A 401 -16.81 27.11 6.24
N ARG A 402 -17.45 27.70 5.23
CA ARG A 402 -17.82 29.09 5.24
C ARG A 402 -19.08 29.38 6.05
N TYR A 403 -19.19 30.63 6.45
CA TYR A 403 -20.16 31.23 7.37
C TYR A 403 -21.63 30.93 7.11
N ASP A 404 -22.03 30.76 5.89
CA ASP A 404 -23.42 30.74 5.47
C ASP A 404 -23.85 29.46 4.73
N SER A 405 -23.05 28.43 4.84
CA SER A 405 -23.23 27.22 4.07
C SER A 405 -22.92 25.96 4.87
N GLU A 406 -23.75 24.95 4.71
CA GLU A 406 -23.47 23.60 5.21
C GLU A 406 -22.41 22.86 4.36
N SER A 407 -21.99 23.47 3.24
CA SER A 407 -21.02 22.88 2.33
C SER A 407 -19.59 23.22 2.75
N ILE A 408 -18.66 22.33 2.39
CA ILE A 408 -17.23 22.53 2.64
C ILE A 408 -16.70 23.49 1.59
N ALA A 409 -15.99 24.51 2.04
CA ALA A 409 -15.35 25.46 1.14
C ALA A 409 -14.13 24.84 0.47
N TYR A 410 -13.23 24.21 1.22
CA TYR A 410 -12.00 23.60 0.74
C TYR A 410 -11.30 22.81 1.85
N TYR A 411 -10.23 22.11 1.49
CA TYR A 411 -9.31 21.47 2.43
C TYR A 411 -7.98 22.20 2.47
N SER A 412 -7.44 22.39 3.66
CA SER A 412 -6.12 23.00 3.91
C SER A 412 -5.17 22.00 4.55
N LEU A 413 -3.88 22.21 4.36
CA LEU A 413 -2.82 21.46 5.03
C LEU A 413 -2.41 22.11 6.34
N TRP A 414 -2.07 21.30 7.31
CA TRP A 414 -1.39 21.70 8.54
C TRP A 414 -0.44 20.59 8.99
N GLN A 415 0.54 20.96 9.78
CA GLN A 415 1.57 20.03 10.26
C GLN A 415 1.50 19.89 11.77
N ASN A 416 1.70 18.66 12.25
CA ASN A 416 1.84 18.37 13.68
C ASN A 416 2.76 17.18 13.93
N ASP A 417 3.21 17.07 15.16
CA ASP A 417 3.98 15.93 15.63
C ASP A 417 3.06 14.94 16.30
N TYR A 418 3.28 13.64 16.05
CA TYR A 418 2.55 12.60 16.73
C TYR A 418 3.32 11.27 16.79
N GLN A 419 2.90 10.44 17.71
CA GLN A 419 3.37 9.08 17.88
C GLN A 419 2.26 8.10 17.51
N ARG A 420 2.65 6.96 16.94
CA ARG A 420 1.74 5.88 16.58
C ARG A 420 2.26 4.55 17.10
N TRP A 421 1.45 3.87 17.88
CA TRP A 421 1.62 2.47 18.21
C TRP A 421 0.70 1.63 17.32
N LYS A 422 1.20 0.50 16.83
CA LYS A 422 0.45 -0.39 15.95
C LYS A 422 0.55 -1.82 16.46
N VAL A 423 -0.57 -2.55 16.45
CA VAL A 423 -0.60 -4.00 16.61
C VAL A 423 -1.41 -4.55 15.46
N GLY A 424 -0.89 -5.56 14.79
CA GLY A 424 -1.57 -6.13 13.64
C GLY A 424 -1.38 -7.63 13.52
N ALA A 425 -2.26 -8.24 12.74
CA ALA A 425 -2.16 -9.64 12.38
C ALA A 425 -2.62 -9.85 10.94
N ASN A 426 -1.92 -10.73 10.23
CA ASN A 426 -2.30 -11.20 8.91
C ASN A 426 -2.43 -12.72 8.92
N LEU A 427 -3.47 -13.23 8.28
CA LEU A 427 -3.71 -14.63 8.08
C LEU A 427 -3.82 -14.90 6.59
N HIS A 428 -3.01 -15.80 6.09
CA HIS A 428 -3.10 -16.30 4.73
C HIS A 428 -3.33 -17.81 4.78
N TYR A 429 -4.45 -18.23 4.21
CA TYR A 429 -4.83 -19.64 4.12
C TYR A 429 -5.10 -20.00 2.66
N HIS A 430 -4.49 -21.08 2.20
CA HIS A 430 -4.81 -21.64 0.90
C HIS A 430 -5.08 -23.15 1.02
N TYR A 431 -6.15 -23.61 0.41
CA TYR A 431 -6.49 -25.01 0.35
C TYR A 431 -6.46 -25.45 -1.11
N ARG A 432 -5.38 -26.16 -1.47
CA ARG A 432 -5.08 -26.55 -2.85
C ARG A 432 -5.17 -25.31 -3.76
N ASP A 433 -5.67 -25.49 -4.99
CA ASP A 433 -5.98 -24.37 -5.90
C ASP A 433 -7.48 -23.99 -5.84
N ILE A 434 -8.18 -24.34 -4.75
CA ILE A 434 -9.63 -24.21 -4.65
C ILE A 434 -10.01 -22.96 -3.86
N VAL A 435 -9.40 -22.74 -2.71
CA VAL A 435 -9.75 -21.65 -1.80
C VAL A 435 -8.50 -20.92 -1.35
N GLU A 436 -8.51 -19.61 -1.46
CA GLU A 436 -7.51 -18.71 -0.88
C GLU A 436 -8.22 -17.68 0.00
N ILE A 437 -7.77 -17.52 1.24
CA ILE A 437 -8.30 -16.58 2.21
C ILE A 437 -7.14 -15.71 2.69
N ASN A 438 -7.29 -14.42 2.58
CA ASN A 438 -6.38 -13.43 3.11
C ASN A 438 -7.16 -12.51 4.05
N VAL A 439 -6.78 -12.46 5.31
CA VAL A 439 -7.36 -11.55 6.31
C VAL A 439 -6.24 -10.82 7.00
N GLY A 440 -6.29 -9.51 7.00
CA GLY A 440 -5.34 -8.66 7.69
C GLY A 440 -6.05 -7.59 8.49
N GLY A 441 -5.53 -7.25 9.65
CA GLY A 441 -6.10 -6.17 10.44
C GLY A 441 -5.07 -5.50 11.33
N ASN A 442 -5.30 -4.23 11.59
CA ASN A 442 -4.46 -3.41 12.44
C ASN A 442 -5.30 -2.69 13.47
N TYR A 443 -4.71 -2.45 14.62
CA TYR A 443 -5.19 -1.52 15.62
C TYR A 443 -4.12 -0.49 15.90
N TYR A 444 -4.51 0.80 15.88
CA TYR A 444 -3.62 1.94 16.03
C TYR A 444 -3.98 2.70 17.31
N PHE A 445 -2.97 3.07 18.04
CA PHE A 445 -3.07 4.01 19.13
C PHE A 445 -2.21 5.23 18.79
N TYR A 446 -2.84 6.40 18.76
CA TYR A 446 -2.18 7.65 18.43
C TYR A 446 -2.01 8.51 19.70
N GLN A 447 -0.90 9.24 19.72
CA GLN A 447 -0.65 10.25 20.72
C GLN A 447 -0.08 11.48 20.03
N GLN A 448 -0.78 12.60 20.13
CA GLN A 448 -0.35 13.89 19.61
C GLN A 448 -0.42 14.96 20.70
N GLU A 449 0.34 16.03 20.51
CA GLU A 449 0.20 17.21 21.34
C GLU A 449 -1.17 17.85 21.12
N PRO A 450 -1.80 18.41 22.18
CA PRO A 450 -3.05 19.13 22.03
C PRO A 450 -2.87 20.30 21.04
N LEU A 451 -3.81 20.46 20.11
CA LEU A 451 -3.78 21.54 19.13
C LEU A 451 -3.75 22.94 19.74
N SER A 452 -4.28 23.08 20.94
CA SER A 452 -4.21 24.35 21.71
C SER A 452 -2.80 24.80 22.08
N SER A 453 -1.80 23.89 22.01
CA SER A 453 -0.40 24.25 22.27
C SER A 453 0.31 24.78 21.01
N ILE A 454 -0.24 24.56 19.83
CA ILE A 454 0.40 24.90 18.55
C ILE A 454 0.16 26.37 18.21
N ASP A 455 -0.98 26.93 18.54
CA ASP A 455 -1.28 28.35 18.39
C ASP A 455 -2.10 28.87 19.59
N PRO A 456 -1.41 29.31 20.66
CA PRO A 456 -2.06 29.85 21.86
C PRO A 456 -2.86 31.14 21.61
N GLU A 457 -2.58 31.84 20.52
CA GLU A 457 -3.24 33.10 20.18
C GLU A 457 -4.51 32.89 19.35
N SER A 458 -4.72 31.70 18.81
CA SER A 458 -5.93 31.39 18.06
C SER A 458 -7.06 30.94 19.00
N PRO A 459 -8.06 31.80 19.29
CA PRO A 459 -9.19 31.42 20.15
C PRO A 459 -10.02 30.28 19.60
N HIS A 460 -9.87 30.00 18.31
CA HIS A 460 -10.60 28.94 17.59
C HIS A 460 -10.04 27.54 17.84
N LEU A 461 -8.74 27.41 18.12
CA LEU A 461 -8.10 26.15 18.48
C LEU A 461 -8.30 25.79 19.95
N GLN A 462 -8.48 26.79 20.83
CA GLN A 462 -8.73 26.57 22.25
C GLN A 462 -10.10 25.92 22.53
N SER A 463 -11.10 26.13 21.68
CA SER A 463 -12.44 25.56 21.85
C SER A 463 -12.53 24.09 21.43
N ALA A 464 -11.63 23.60 20.59
CA ALA A 464 -11.56 22.21 20.18
C ALA A 464 -10.83 21.39 21.27
N ASN A 465 -11.56 20.94 22.27
CA ASN A 465 -11.05 20.07 23.33
C ASN A 465 -10.73 18.67 22.75
N ILE A 466 -9.82 18.63 21.76
CA ILE A 466 -9.47 17.42 21.02
C ILE A 466 -8.44 16.67 21.86
N LYS A 467 -8.89 15.59 22.46
CA LYS A 467 -8.00 14.67 23.18
C LYS A 467 -6.97 14.12 22.21
N GLY A 468 -5.69 14.19 22.56
CA GLY A 468 -4.54 13.78 21.76
C GLY A 468 -4.45 12.28 21.42
N THR A 469 -5.58 11.57 21.35
CA THR A 469 -5.64 10.12 21.09
C THR A 469 -6.13 9.75 19.68
N HIS A 470 -6.45 10.76 18.85
CA HIS A 470 -6.92 10.56 17.49
C HIS A 470 -6.13 11.44 16.55
N ILE A 471 -5.76 10.90 15.40
CA ILE A 471 -5.29 11.67 14.27
C ILE A 471 -6.45 11.84 13.30
N PHE A 472 -6.61 13.04 12.74
CA PHE A 472 -7.72 13.32 11.85
C PHE A 472 -7.65 12.49 10.57
N ASP A 473 -8.83 12.13 10.08
CA ASP A 473 -9.08 11.29 8.90
C ASP A 473 -8.49 9.87 8.96
N ARG A 474 -7.96 9.45 10.13
CA ARG A 474 -7.40 8.10 10.31
C ARG A 474 -8.24 7.29 11.30
N PRO A 475 -8.59 6.04 10.98
CA PRO A 475 -9.27 5.15 11.92
C PRO A 475 -8.29 4.59 12.95
N ASN A 476 -8.82 4.19 14.09
CA ASN A 476 -8.03 3.50 15.11
C ASN A 476 -7.89 1.99 14.85
N TRP A 477 -8.66 1.45 13.91
CA TRP A 477 -8.51 0.07 13.46
C TRP A 477 -9.01 -0.10 12.03
N ASP A 478 -8.43 -1.07 11.34
CA ASP A 478 -8.87 -1.51 10.03
C ASP A 478 -8.77 -3.03 9.89
N ILE A 479 -9.59 -3.60 9.00
CA ILE A 479 -9.56 -5.01 8.63
C ILE A 479 -9.81 -5.12 7.13
N ASN A 480 -8.93 -5.86 6.46
CA ASN A 480 -9.08 -6.26 5.07
C ASN A 480 -9.31 -7.77 5.03
N ALA A 481 -10.29 -8.22 4.28
CA ALA A 481 -10.58 -9.63 4.10
C ALA A 481 -10.84 -9.93 2.62
N ARG A 482 -10.10 -10.87 2.07
CA ARG A 482 -10.27 -11.35 0.71
C ARG A 482 -10.44 -12.87 0.71
N LEU A 483 -11.46 -13.33 -0.01
CA LEU A 483 -11.74 -14.72 -0.27
C LEU A 483 -11.76 -14.93 -1.78
N ASP A 484 -10.94 -15.83 -2.28
CA ASP A 484 -10.95 -16.30 -3.65
C ASP A 484 -11.33 -17.79 -3.66
N VAL A 485 -12.32 -18.17 -4.48
CA VAL A 485 -12.80 -19.56 -4.63
C VAL A 485 -12.76 -19.95 -6.09
N HIS A 486 -11.92 -20.92 -6.43
CA HIS A 486 -11.85 -21.53 -7.76
C HIS A 486 -12.67 -22.82 -7.77
N ILE A 487 -13.93 -22.74 -8.21
CA ILE A 487 -14.84 -23.88 -8.24
C ILE A 487 -14.31 -24.96 -9.20
N ASN A 488 -13.76 -24.52 -10.32
CA ASN A 488 -13.08 -25.36 -11.31
C ASN A 488 -12.18 -24.48 -12.19
N SER A 489 -11.58 -25.05 -13.23
CA SER A 489 -10.69 -24.31 -14.16
C SER A 489 -11.37 -23.17 -14.93
N LYS A 490 -12.69 -23.07 -14.91
CA LYS A 490 -13.47 -22.05 -15.62
C LYS A 490 -14.13 -21.02 -14.71
N TRP A 491 -14.58 -21.44 -13.53
CA TRP A 491 -15.33 -20.59 -12.62
C TRP A 491 -14.49 -20.17 -11.41
N SER A 492 -14.40 -18.90 -11.18
CA SER A 492 -13.86 -18.33 -9.94
C SER A 492 -14.81 -17.27 -9.37
N ILE A 493 -14.92 -17.24 -8.06
CA ILE A 493 -15.69 -16.26 -7.30
C ILE A 493 -14.73 -15.62 -6.30
N TYR A 494 -14.88 -14.35 -6.07
CA TYR A 494 -14.10 -13.64 -5.04
C TYR A 494 -14.98 -12.68 -4.25
N SER A 495 -14.58 -12.45 -3.02
CA SER A 495 -15.14 -11.38 -2.20
C SER A 495 -13.98 -10.59 -1.59
N GLU A 496 -14.05 -9.27 -1.65
CA GLU A 496 -13.06 -8.37 -1.07
C GLU A 496 -13.77 -7.35 -0.19
N ASN A 497 -13.41 -7.33 1.07
CA ASN A 497 -14.14 -6.59 2.09
C ASN A 497 -13.17 -5.72 2.88
N TYR A 498 -13.58 -4.50 3.16
CA TYR A 498 -12.84 -3.55 3.98
C TYR A 498 -13.71 -2.98 5.08
N PHE A 499 -13.16 -3.00 6.29
CA PHE A 499 -13.79 -2.45 7.48
C PHE A 499 -12.81 -1.50 8.16
N ALA A 500 -13.30 -0.34 8.59
CA ALA A 500 -12.51 0.56 9.41
C ALA A 500 -13.38 1.25 10.46
N GLY A 501 -12.77 1.56 11.59
CA GLY A 501 -13.43 2.28 12.67
C GLY A 501 -13.88 3.69 12.27
N SER A 502 -14.62 4.34 13.14
CA SER A 502 -14.93 5.75 12.99
C SER A 502 -13.64 6.58 12.96
N ARG A 503 -13.70 7.69 12.23
CA ARG A 503 -12.61 8.64 12.08
C ARG A 503 -13.07 9.99 12.59
N MET A 504 -12.12 10.83 12.99
CA MET A 504 -12.41 12.21 13.35
C MET A 504 -11.96 13.12 12.20
N ALA A 505 -12.84 14.00 11.74
CA ALA A 505 -12.49 15.10 10.84
C ALA A 505 -12.33 16.39 11.63
N TYR A 506 -11.28 17.16 11.32
CA TYR A 506 -11.14 18.51 11.84
C TYR A 506 -11.83 19.48 10.88
N VAL A 507 -12.74 20.27 11.41
CA VAL A 507 -13.56 21.21 10.62
C VAL A 507 -13.42 22.59 11.22
N GLN A 508 -12.86 23.51 10.43
CA GLN A 508 -12.79 24.93 10.77
C GLN A 508 -14.06 25.62 10.25
N LYS A 509 -14.85 26.14 11.15
CA LYS A 509 -16.06 26.90 10.82
C LYS A 509 -15.86 28.38 11.13
N TYR A 510 -16.10 29.23 10.17
CA TYR A 510 -16.01 30.67 10.36
C TYR A 510 -17.40 31.25 10.59
N PRO A 511 -17.63 32.05 11.68
CA PRO A 511 -16.73 32.45 12.77
C PRO A 511 -16.78 31.54 14.00
N GLU A 512 -17.48 30.41 13.95
CA GLU A 512 -17.79 29.59 15.11
C GLU A 512 -16.57 28.92 15.74
N GLY A 513 -15.46 28.83 14.98
CA GLY A 513 -14.24 28.16 15.44
C GLY A 513 -14.10 26.73 14.95
N ALA A 514 -13.09 26.04 15.44
CA ALA A 514 -12.78 24.67 15.03
C ALA A 514 -13.62 23.65 15.82
N SER A 515 -13.99 22.57 15.16
CA SER A 515 -14.70 21.43 15.77
C SER A 515 -14.16 20.10 15.23
N ALA A 516 -14.24 19.07 16.07
CA ALA A 516 -13.98 17.70 15.65
C ALA A 516 -15.32 17.00 15.36
N VAL A 517 -15.45 16.45 14.19
CA VAL A 517 -16.66 15.74 13.74
C VAL A 517 -16.34 14.28 13.53
N GLU A 518 -17.11 13.41 14.14
CA GLU A 518 -16.96 11.97 13.97
C GLU A 518 -17.58 11.51 12.64
N LEU A 519 -16.75 10.90 11.80
CA LEU A 519 -17.16 10.26 10.55
C LEU A 519 -17.54 8.80 10.81
N LYS A 520 -18.59 8.34 10.15
CA LYS A 520 -19.11 6.97 10.29
C LYS A 520 -18.04 5.92 9.95
N PRO A 521 -18.09 4.74 10.59
CA PRO A 521 -17.24 3.61 10.21
C PRO A 521 -17.39 3.24 8.75
N ILE A 522 -16.30 2.79 8.14
CA ILE A 522 -16.27 2.32 6.77
C ILE A 522 -16.62 0.84 6.75
N ILE A 523 -17.59 0.46 5.92
CA ILE A 523 -17.92 -0.93 5.62
C ILE A 523 -18.12 -1.01 4.12
N SER A 524 -17.13 -1.56 3.42
CA SER A 524 -17.17 -1.79 1.99
C SER A 524 -17.11 -3.28 1.71
N LEU A 525 -18.16 -3.80 1.08
CA LEU A 525 -18.30 -5.21 0.78
C LEU A 525 -18.48 -5.39 -0.73
N ASN A 526 -17.55 -6.13 -1.32
CA ASN A 526 -17.47 -6.34 -2.76
C ASN A 526 -17.49 -7.84 -3.07
N ILE A 527 -18.21 -8.21 -4.10
CA ILE A 527 -18.28 -9.59 -4.58
C ILE A 527 -18.20 -9.58 -6.10
N GLY A 528 -17.51 -10.57 -6.65
CA GLY A 528 -17.43 -10.75 -8.09
C GLY A 528 -17.21 -12.20 -8.46
N GLY A 529 -17.43 -12.48 -9.73
CA GLY A 529 -17.21 -13.79 -10.30
C GLY A 529 -16.74 -13.68 -11.74
N GLN A 530 -15.97 -14.65 -12.15
CA GLN A 530 -15.42 -14.75 -13.49
C GLN A 530 -15.67 -16.13 -14.08
N TYR A 531 -15.97 -16.16 -15.37
CA TYR A 531 -16.07 -17.35 -16.17
C TYR A 531 -15.08 -17.33 -17.33
N ALA A 532 -14.13 -18.24 -17.33
CA ALA A 532 -13.18 -18.43 -18.42
C ALA A 532 -13.84 -19.25 -19.54
N ILE A 533 -14.21 -18.60 -20.64
CA ILE A 533 -14.75 -19.26 -21.84
C ILE A 533 -13.71 -20.19 -22.42
N ASN A 534 -12.48 -19.68 -22.54
CA ASN A 534 -11.30 -20.43 -22.95
C ASN A 534 -10.05 -19.76 -22.36
N ARG A 535 -8.84 -20.22 -22.72
CA ARG A 535 -7.57 -19.67 -22.21
C ARG A 535 -7.30 -18.19 -22.57
N TRP A 536 -8.03 -17.63 -23.50
CA TRP A 536 -7.83 -16.30 -24.07
C TRP A 536 -8.93 -15.32 -23.66
N LEU A 537 -10.12 -15.84 -23.40
CA LEU A 537 -11.31 -15.04 -23.19
C LEU A 537 -12.01 -15.42 -21.89
N ALA A 538 -12.26 -14.43 -21.06
CA ALA A 538 -13.08 -14.57 -19.87
C ALA A 538 -14.12 -13.45 -19.79
N VAL A 539 -15.24 -13.72 -19.17
CA VAL A 539 -16.25 -12.73 -18.81
C VAL A 539 -16.34 -12.66 -17.31
N TYR A 540 -16.62 -11.49 -16.77
CA TYR A 540 -16.77 -11.33 -15.34
C TYR A 540 -17.86 -10.33 -14.99
N ALA A 541 -18.36 -10.45 -13.78
CA ALA A 541 -19.27 -9.47 -13.19
C ALA A 541 -18.88 -9.24 -11.74
N GLN A 542 -19.02 -8.00 -11.28
CA GLN A 542 -18.77 -7.62 -9.90
C GLN A 542 -19.77 -6.58 -9.43
N VAL A 543 -20.08 -6.66 -8.14
CA VAL A 543 -20.90 -5.70 -7.41
C VAL A 543 -20.06 -5.17 -6.26
N ASN A 544 -19.88 -3.86 -6.23
CA ASN A 544 -19.15 -3.17 -5.17
C ASN A 544 -20.14 -2.47 -4.25
N ASP A 545 -19.76 -2.39 -2.97
CA ASP A 545 -20.58 -1.81 -1.91
C ASP A 545 -22.03 -2.31 -1.91
N TYR A 546 -22.22 -3.65 -2.00
CA TYR A 546 -23.54 -4.25 -2.20
C TYR A 546 -24.52 -3.99 -1.05
N LEU A 547 -24.04 -3.58 0.14
CA LEU A 547 -24.90 -3.08 1.21
C LEU A 547 -25.39 -1.64 0.99
N ASN A 548 -24.92 -0.97 -0.06
CA ASN A 548 -25.22 0.43 -0.37
C ASN A 548 -25.01 1.39 0.82
N ARG A 549 -24.03 1.10 1.68
CA ARG A 549 -23.69 1.95 2.81
C ARG A 549 -22.76 3.06 2.35
N LYS A 550 -23.29 4.29 2.34
CA LYS A 550 -22.47 5.46 2.09
C LYS A 550 -21.74 5.86 3.34
N HIS A 551 -20.47 6.08 3.22
CA HIS A 551 -19.61 6.63 4.25
C HIS A 551 -18.89 7.87 3.70
N ASP A 552 -18.48 8.76 4.56
CA ASP A 552 -17.70 9.91 4.16
C ASP A 552 -16.26 9.46 3.86
N ILE A 553 -15.78 9.68 2.64
CA ILE A 553 -14.37 9.50 2.28
C ILE A 553 -13.57 10.59 3.00
N PHE A 554 -14.03 11.83 2.84
CA PHE A 554 -13.64 13.00 3.60
C PHE A 554 -14.91 13.67 4.10
N TYR A 555 -14.83 14.48 5.13
CA TYR A 555 -15.97 15.25 5.62
C TYR A 555 -16.64 16.00 4.46
N GLY A 556 -17.93 15.70 4.18
CA GLY A 556 -18.71 16.26 3.09
C GLY A 556 -18.56 15.59 1.72
N TYR A 557 -17.65 14.67 1.54
CA TYR A 557 -17.47 13.89 0.30
C TYR A 557 -17.74 12.41 0.58
N GLN A 558 -18.83 11.91 0.05
CA GLN A 558 -19.31 10.57 0.33
C GLN A 558 -18.87 9.56 -0.71
N SER A 559 -18.75 8.30 -0.29
CA SER A 559 -18.61 7.16 -1.19
C SER A 559 -19.83 7.01 -2.08
N GLN A 560 -19.67 6.36 -3.22
CA GLN A 560 -20.73 6.25 -4.22
C GLN A 560 -21.88 5.30 -3.84
N GLY A 561 -21.63 4.38 -2.89
CA GLY A 561 -22.53 3.29 -2.56
C GLY A 561 -22.51 2.21 -3.65
N ILE A 562 -23.61 1.48 -3.78
CA ILE A 562 -23.67 0.32 -4.68
C ILE A 562 -23.41 0.69 -6.14
N HIS A 563 -22.52 -0.03 -6.77
CA HIS A 563 -22.26 0.03 -8.20
C HIS A 563 -21.82 -1.36 -8.71
N PHE A 564 -22.03 -1.61 -10.00
CA PHE A 564 -21.67 -2.89 -10.59
C PHE A 564 -20.97 -2.71 -11.95
N LEU A 565 -20.18 -3.71 -12.31
CA LEU A 565 -19.49 -3.83 -13.58
C LEU A 565 -19.72 -5.22 -14.18
N VAL A 566 -19.86 -5.25 -15.49
CA VAL A 566 -19.76 -6.47 -16.29
C VAL A 566 -18.70 -6.24 -17.35
N GLY A 567 -17.79 -7.18 -17.47
CA GLY A 567 -16.62 -7.00 -18.32
C GLY A 567 -16.17 -8.26 -19.05
N VAL A 568 -15.26 -8.01 -19.97
CA VAL A 568 -14.61 -9.03 -20.79
C VAL A 568 -13.11 -8.84 -20.67
N LYS A 569 -12.41 -9.92 -20.35
CA LYS A 569 -10.96 -9.97 -20.33
C LYS A 569 -10.46 -10.84 -21.46
N TRP A 570 -9.71 -10.24 -22.37
CA TRP A 570 -9.09 -10.92 -23.51
C TRP A 570 -7.57 -10.91 -23.36
N ARG A 571 -6.98 -12.08 -23.51
CA ARG A 571 -5.51 -12.28 -23.47
C ARG A 571 -5.04 -12.82 -24.82
N PHE A 572 -3.91 -12.33 -25.33
CA PHE A 572 -3.40 -12.70 -26.65
C PHE A 572 -1.86 -12.68 -26.73
#